data_af65636172443454a03972b8e9674222
#
_entry.id   af65636172443454a03972b8e9674222
#
_cell.length_a   1.000
_cell.length_b   1.000
_cell.length_c   1.000
_cell.angle_alpha   90.00
_cell.angle_beta   90.00
_cell.angle_gamma   90.00
#
_symmetry.space_group_name_H-M   'P 1'
#
loop_
_entity.id
_entity.type
_entity.pdbx_description
1 polymer ?
#
loop_
_entity_poly.entity_id
_entity_poly.type
_entity_poly.pdbx_seq_one_letter_code
_entity_poly.pdbx_strand_id
1 'polypeptide(L)'
;MDTIDIDALKQKYAEERGKRLRPDGNDQYLQLTGQLGHYLEDPYTPLVEREPRTDHTTVAFIGGGFAGLVTGARLKEAGIDDVRIIEKGGDFGGTWYWNRYPGAQCDTALSLIHI
;
A
#
# COMPACT_ATOMS: atom_id res chain seq x y z
N MET A 1 16.32 -33.13 -22.37
CA MET A 1 15.72 -31.86 -21.92
C MET A 1 14.63 -31.52 -22.93
N ASP A 2 13.39 -31.60 -22.52
CA ASP A 2 12.28 -31.25 -23.40
C ASP A 2 12.37 -29.78 -23.73
N THR A 3 12.37 -29.46 -25.01
CA THR A 3 12.36 -28.06 -25.49
C THR A 3 11.02 -27.42 -25.10
N ILE A 4 11.06 -26.35 -24.36
CA ILE A 4 9.86 -25.62 -23.97
C ILE A 4 9.26 -24.98 -25.21
N ASP A 5 8.02 -25.30 -25.52
CA ASP A 5 7.27 -24.65 -26.60
C ASP A 5 6.73 -23.30 -26.10
N ILE A 6 7.45 -22.21 -26.47
CA ILE A 6 7.14 -20.86 -26.05
C ILE A 6 5.80 -20.37 -26.62
N ASP A 7 5.43 -20.77 -27.82
CA ASP A 7 4.20 -20.29 -28.47
C ASP A 7 2.98 -20.97 -27.85
N ALA A 8 3.05 -22.26 -27.54
CA ALA A 8 2.02 -22.95 -26.78
C ALA A 8 1.84 -22.34 -25.37
N LEU A 9 2.93 -21.92 -24.71
CA LEU A 9 2.84 -21.25 -23.42
C LEU A 9 2.17 -19.88 -23.53
N LYS A 10 2.53 -19.06 -24.52
CA LYS A 10 1.89 -17.74 -24.76
C LYS A 10 0.40 -17.91 -25.02
N GLN A 11 0.01 -18.88 -25.82
CA GLN A 11 -1.40 -19.17 -26.06
C GLN A 11 -2.13 -19.53 -24.76
N LYS A 12 -1.56 -20.43 -23.97
CA LYS A 12 -2.11 -20.82 -22.67
C LYS A 12 -2.28 -19.61 -21.74
N TYR A 13 -1.28 -18.72 -21.65
CA TYR A 13 -1.38 -17.50 -20.86
C TYR A 13 -2.49 -16.55 -21.35
N ALA A 14 -2.66 -16.42 -22.66
CA ALA A 14 -3.72 -15.62 -23.24
C ALA A 14 -5.10 -16.19 -22.92
N GLU A 15 -5.28 -17.49 -23.02
CA GLU A 15 -6.53 -18.18 -22.67
C GLU A 15 -6.86 -18.03 -21.18
N GLU A 16 -5.87 -18.24 -20.29
CA GLU A 16 -6.05 -18.08 -18.84
C GLU A 16 -6.34 -16.63 -18.44
N ARG A 17 -5.70 -15.68 -19.11
CA ARG A 17 -6.00 -14.26 -18.93
C ARG A 17 -7.44 -13.95 -19.34
N GLY A 18 -7.88 -14.46 -20.51
CA GLY A 18 -9.24 -14.24 -21.02
C GLY A 18 -10.33 -14.71 -20.05
N LYS A 19 -10.10 -15.82 -19.33
CA LYS A 19 -11.03 -16.35 -18.31
C LYS A 19 -11.18 -15.41 -17.10
N ARG A 20 -10.20 -14.56 -16.84
CA ARG A 20 -10.17 -13.66 -15.66
C ARG A 20 -10.57 -12.22 -15.99
N LEU A 21 -10.59 -11.87 -17.26
CA LEU A 21 -11.00 -10.52 -17.66
C LEU A 21 -12.52 -10.40 -17.57
N ARG A 22 -12.96 -9.38 -16.84
CA ARG A 22 -14.36 -9.01 -16.75
C ARG A 22 -14.71 -8.05 -17.90
N PRO A 23 -15.94 -8.15 -18.46
CA PRO A 23 -16.37 -7.26 -19.53
C PRO A 23 -16.53 -5.80 -19.07
N ASP A 24 -16.78 -5.57 -17.79
CA ASP A 24 -16.88 -4.26 -17.16
C ASP A 24 -15.53 -3.58 -16.87
N GLY A 25 -14.41 -4.28 -17.10
CA GLY A 25 -13.07 -3.69 -16.97
C GLY A 25 -12.86 -2.97 -15.63
N ASN A 26 -12.50 -1.69 -15.69
CA ASN A 26 -12.26 -0.87 -14.50
C ASN A 26 -13.54 -0.47 -13.74
N ASP A 27 -14.71 -0.57 -14.37
CA ASP A 27 -15.99 -0.24 -13.71
C ASP A 27 -16.34 -1.25 -12.60
N GLN A 28 -15.64 -2.39 -12.56
CA GLN A 28 -15.73 -3.33 -11.44
C GLN A 28 -15.26 -2.73 -10.09
N TYR A 29 -14.41 -1.71 -10.11
CA TYR A 29 -13.91 -1.08 -8.90
C TYR A 29 -14.84 0.04 -8.45
N LEU A 30 -15.40 -0.12 -7.26
CA LEU A 30 -16.29 0.87 -6.67
C LEU A 30 -15.48 2.11 -6.26
N GLN A 31 -15.96 3.28 -6.66
CA GLN A 31 -15.42 4.54 -6.17
C GLN A 31 -15.90 4.78 -4.73
N LEU A 32 -15.01 5.32 -3.89
CA LEU A 32 -15.33 5.67 -2.51
C LEU A 32 -16.11 7.00 -2.46
N THR A 33 -17.32 6.98 -3.02
CA THR A 33 -18.23 8.14 -3.08
C THR A 33 -19.59 7.79 -2.49
N GLY A 34 -20.42 8.80 -2.20
CA GLY A 34 -21.75 8.60 -1.64
C GLY A 34 -21.71 7.77 -0.35
N GLN A 35 -22.39 6.64 -0.31
CA GLN A 35 -22.45 5.76 0.86
C GLN A 35 -21.10 5.17 1.28
N LEU A 36 -20.13 5.09 0.35
CA LEU A 36 -18.79 4.58 0.62
C LEU A 36 -17.80 5.68 1.03
N GLY A 37 -18.24 6.94 1.04
CA GLY A 37 -17.38 8.10 1.36
C GLY A 37 -16.75 8.02 2.75
N HIS A 38 -17.44 7.41 3.71
CA HIS A 38 -16.93 7.24 5.08
C HIS A 38 -15.64 6.41 5.17
N TYR A 39 -15.34 5.57 4.17
CA TYR A 39 -14.05 4.85 4.11
C TYR A 39 -12.85 5.74 3.76
N LEU A 40 -13.08 6.99 3.39
CA LEU A 40 -12.01 7.97 3.20
C LEU A 40 -11.58 8.64 4.50
N GLU A 41 -12.40 8.54 5.53
CA GLU A 41 -12.17 9.15 6.84
C GLU A 41 -11.32 8.21 7.72
N ASP A 42 -10.61 8.83 8.66
CA ASP A 42 -9.87 8.08 9.68
C ASP A 42 -10.81 7.75 10.85
N PRO A 43 -11.13 6.45 11.07
CA PRO A 43 -12.06 6.07 12.15
C PRO A 43 -11.40 6.09 13.54
N TYR A 44 -10.08 6.24 13.62
CA TYR A 44 -9.32 6.12 14.86
C TYR A 44 -8.86 7.48 15.40
N THR A 45 -8.64 8.44 14.50
CA THR A 45 -8.11 9.75 14.87
C THR A 45 -8.92 10.83 14.19
N PRO A 46 -9.52 11.77 14.96
CA PRO A 46 -10.24 12.90 14.38
C PRO A 46 -9.34 13.76 13.49
N LEU A 47 -9.86 14.17 12.35
CA LEU A 47 -9.17 15.14 11.51
C LEU A 47 -9.00 16.48 12.26
N VAL A 48 -7.76 16.92 12.36
CA VAL A 48 -7.43 18.25 12.87
C VAL A 48 -7.09 19.14 11.69
N GLU A 49 -7.94 20.13 11.45
CA GLU A 49 -7.66 21.14 10.43
C GLU A 49 -6.45 21.97 10.87
N ARG A 50 -5.55 22.22 9.95
CA ARG A 50 -4.36 23.04 10.17
C ARG A 50 -4.01 23.80 8.90
N GLU A 51 -3.34 24.92 9.07
CA GLU A 51 -2.82 25.68 7.94
C GLU A 51 -1.85 24.87 7.09
N PRO A 52 -1.88 25.04 5.77
CA PRO A 52 -0.92 24.44 4.88
C PRO A 52 0.51 24.79 5.28
N ARG A 53 1.37 23.80 5.29
CA ARG A 53 2.77 24.00 5.62
C ARG A 53 3.62 23.96 4.36
N THR A 54 4.43 25.00 4.17
CA THR A 54 5.42 25.08 3.09
C THR A 54 6.79 25.28 3.71
N ASP A 55 7.66 24.28 3.54
CA ASP A 55 9.03 24.34 4.00
C ASP A 55 9.91 23.42 3.13
N HIS A 56 11.20 23.34 3.47
CA HIS A 56 12.15 22.47 2.78
C HIS A 56 12.53 21.27 3.65
N THR A 57 12.74 20.13 3.04
CA THR A 57 13.32 18.93 3.66
C THR A 57 14.19 18.22 2.64
N THR A 58 15.27 17.59 3.09
CA THR A 58 16.19 16.87 2.22
C THR A 58 15.54 15.63 1.60
N VAL A 59 14.74 14.91 2.39
CA VAL A 59 14.01 13.72 1.92
C VAL A 59 12.59 13.76 2.45
N ALA A 60 11.61 13.56 1.57
CA ALA A 60 10.20 13.43 1.92
C ALA A 60 9.67 12.07 1.46
N PHE A 61 8.95 11.38 2.34
CA PHE A 61 8.21 10.16 2.03
C PHE A 61 6.72 10.38 2.11
N ILE A 62 5.97 9.78 1.20
CA ILE A 62 4.52 9.68 1.28
C ILE A 62 4.18 8.28 1.77
N GLY A 63 3.59 8.22 2.95
CA GLY A 63 3.20 6.98 3.63
C GLY A 63 4.10 6.59 4.78
N GLY A 64 3.49 6.41 5.95
CA GLY A 64 4.12 6.00 7.22
C GLY A 64 3.97 4.51 7.53
N GLY A 65 3.85 3.66 6.50
CA GLY A 65 3.89 2.21 6.65
C GLY A 65 5.31 1.67 6.79
N PHE A 66 5.50 0.35 6.71
CA PHE A 66 6.82 -0.28 6.85
C PHE A 66 7.89 0.33 5.95
N ALA A 67 7.59 0.60 4.68
CA ALA A 67 8.55 1.17 3.75
C ALA A 67 9.05 2.54 4.22
N GLY A 68 8.14 3.44 4.60
CA GLY A 68 8.50 4.77 5.10
C GLY A 68 9.30 4.71 6.39
N LEU A 69 8.88 3.89 7.35
CA LEU A 69 9.56 3.75 8.64
C LEU A 69 10.96 3.15 8.50
N VAL A 70 11.09 2.02 7.78
CA VAL A 70 12.39 1.35 7.59
C VAL A 70 13.35 2.24 6.81
N THR A 71 12.86 2.88 5.72
CA THR A 71 13.72 3.77 4.93
C THR A 71 14.14 5.00 5.74
N GLY A 72 13.24 5.59 6.51
CA GLY A 72 13.57 6.70 7.40
C GLY A 72 14.63 6.33 8.44
N ALA A 73 14.52 5.16 9.06
CA ALA A 73 15.52 4.63 9.99
C ALA A 73 16.90 4.44 9.31
N ARG A 74 16.91 3.84 8.11
CA ARG A 74 18.17 3.62 7.36
C ARG A 74 18.84 4.92 6.91
N LEU A 75 18.05 5.92 6.52
CA LEU A 75 18.60 7.24 6.19
C LEU A 75 19.23 7.89 7.42
N LYS A 76 18.59 7.80 8.57
CA LYS A 76 19.14 8.31 9.82
C LYS A 76 20.43 7.60 10.22
N GLU A 77 20.50 6.27 10.10
CA GLU A 77 21.74 5.50 10.28
C GLU A 77 22.85 5.92 9.32
N ALA A 78 22.49 6.36 8.10
CA ALA A 78 23.43 6.89 7.11
C ALA A 78 23.81 8.37 7.33
N GLY A 79 23.33 9.00 8.41
CA GLY A 79 23.65 10.38 8.76
C GLY A 79 22.75 11.43 8.05
N ILE A 80 21.63 11.01 7.49
CA ILE A 80 20.65 11.90 6.88
C ILE A 80 19.50 12.10 7.86
N ASP A 81 19.54 13.18 8.63
CA ASP A 81 18.58 13.46 9.71
C ASP A 81 17.37 14.28 9.26
N ASP A 82 17.50 15.10 8.20
CA ASP A 82 16.42 15.92 7.67
C ASP A 82 15.50 15.10 6.76
N VAL A 83 14.69 14.28 7.41
CA VAL A 83 13.73 13.38 6.77
C VAL A 83 12.33 13.68 7.28
N ARG A 84 11.36 13.76 6.37
CA ARG A 84 9.95 13.93 6.68
C ARG A 84 9.11 12.80 6.10
N ILE A 85 8.25 12.23 6.93
CA ILE A 85 7.25 11.25 6.52
C ILE A 85 5.88 11.95 6.56
N ILE A 86 5.16 11.91 5.43
CA ILE A 86 3.82 12.47 5.29
C ILE A 86 2.85 11.29 5.29
N GLU A 87 2.01 11.20 6.31
CA GLU A 87 1.04 10.12 6.49
C GLU A 87 -0.39 10.69 6.44
N LYS A 88 -1.29 9.95 5.79
CA LYS A 88 -2.72 10.29 5.73
C LYS A 88 -3.43 9.94 7.05
N GLY A 89 -3.09 8.80 7.64
CA GLY A 89 -3.64 8.36 8.92
C GLY A 89 -3.14 9.19 10.09
N GLY A 90 -3.84 9.12 11.20
CA GLY A 90 -3.47 9.85 12.42
C GLY A 90 -2.21 9.34 13.11
N ASP A 91 -1.66 8.18 12.65
CA ASP A 91 -0.43 7.61 13.16
C ASP A 91 0.26 6.72 12.12
N PHE A 92 1.48 6.30 12.42
CA PHE A 92 2.24 5.35 11.61
C PHE A 92 1.63 3.94 11.68
N GLY A 93 1.98 3.10 10.68
CA GLY A 93 1.58 1.70 10.64
C GLY A 93 1.08 1.25 9.27
N GLY A 94 0.69 2.17 8.39
CA GLY A 94 0.19 1.85 7.05
C GLY A 94 -0.99 0.88 7.12
N THR A 95 -0.88 -0.27 6.45
CA THR A 95 -1.92 -1.32 6.46
C THR A 95 -2.34 -1.72 7.88
N TRP A 96 -1.42 -1.75 8.84
CA TRP A 96 -1.71 -2.14 10.22
C TRP A 96 -2.28 -1.01 11.07
N TYR A 97 -2.17 0.19 10.65
CA TYR A 97 -2.94 1.31 11.20
C TYR A 97 -4.43 1.18 10.85
N TRP A 98 -4.73 0.85 9.58
CA TRP A 98 -6.09 0.78 9.07
C TRP A 98 -6.81 -0.53 9.41
N ASN A 99 -6.10 -1.65 9.53
CA ASN A 99 -6.65 -2.97 9.75
C ASN A 99 -6.44 -3.43 11.20
N ARG A 100 -7.29 -2.96 12.10
CA ARG A 100 -7.23 -3.23 13.55
C ARG A 100 -8.34 -4.18 14.03
N TYR A 101 -8.89 -4.97 13.16
CA TYR A 101 -9.95 -5.92 13.50
C TYR A 101 -9.37 -7.25 14.03
N PRO A 102 -10.11 -8.00 14.89
CA PRO A 102 -9.68 -9.31 15.34
C PRO A 102 -9.48 -10.28 14.18
N GLY A 103 -8.34 -10.95 14.15
CA GLY A 103 -7.99 -11.86 13.06
C GLY A 103 -7.33 -11.20 11.85
N ALA A 104 -7.07 -9.90 11.88
CA ALA A 104 -6.28 -9.24 10.83
C ALA A 104 -4.89 -9.88 10.75
N GLN A 105 -4.55 -10.40 9.58
CA GLN A 105 -3.28 -11.09 9.33
C GLN A 105 -2.80 -10.86 7.90
N CYS A 106 -1.52 -11.10 7.68
CA CYS A 106 -0.94 -11.08 6.35
C CYS A 106 -1.02 -12.46 5.73
N ASP A 107 -1.60 -12.56 4.53
CA ASP A 107 -1.76 -13.83 3.80
C ASP A 107 -0.51 -14.25 3.03
N THR A 108 0.54 -13.43 3.07
CA THR A 108 1.82 -13.74 2.45
C THR A 108 2.75 -14.43 3.44
N ALA A 109 3.80 -15.08 2.91
CA ALA A 109 4.83 -15.76 3.71
C ALA A 109 5.64 -14.85 4.65
N LEU A 110 5.29 -13.57 4.76
CA LEU A 110 5.92 -12.63 5.70
C LEU A 110 5.78 -13.07 7.16
N SER A 111 4.75 -13.83 7.50
CA SER A 111 4.60 -14.43 8.83
C SER A 111 5.62 -15.52 9.11
N LEU A 112 6.31 -16.03 8.09
CA LEU A 112 7.32 -17.09 8.19
C LEU A 112 8.74 -16.55 8.47
N ILE A 113 8.95 -15.25 8.37
CA ILE A 113 10.27 -14.64 8.71
C ILE A 113 10.59 -14.70 10.21
N HIS A 114 9.64 -15.10 11.03
CA HIS A 114 9.83 -15.28 12.47
C HIS A 114 10.17 -16.71 12.88
N ILE A 115 10.32 -17.60 11.91
CA ILE A 115 10.64 -19.01 12.15
C ILE A 115 12.14 -19.22 12.09
#